data_b90e2e55fafaece471c23e8ae3fe5180
#
_entry.id   b90e2e55fafaece471c23e8ae3fe5180
#
_cell.length_a   1.000
_cell.length_b   1.000
_cell.length_c   1.000
_cell.angle_alpha   90.00
_cell.angle_beta   90.00
_cell.angle_gamma   90.00
#
_symmetry.space_group_name_H-M   'P 1'
#
loop_
_entity.id
_entity.type
_entity.pdbx_description
1 polymer ?
#
loop_
_entity_poly.entity_id
_entity_poly.type
_entity_poly.pdbx_seq_one_letter_code
_entity_poly.pdbx_strand_id
1 'polypeptide(L)'
;MNIYVTSIDNGGGKTVISAGIAAVMQSLGYKAGVYKPVQTGAIDKGMYLLSPDLTFVKMLDSHITTHSSFMLKSKAIPAEVCKSEGVNININDIINDYSILSQKTDTLMVEATGGLMTPLNKRLFSYHLPMELKLPVLFIVNPSNDSVNHYLNELNTAKTANLNVLGVIINKFSVYSENPEIKTFPSIIEKYSDVKVLGLIRNFKGNSVQTNVLINEILNGIDFEDVFRMKIPKLHSF
;
A
#
# COMPACT_ATOMS: atom_id res chain seq x y z
N MET A 1 5.95 -6.94 12.13
CA MET A 1 4.85 -5.95 12.27
C MET A 1 4.10 -5.85 10.95
N ASN A 2 2.76 -5.82 11.00
CA ASN A 2 1.92 -5.74 9.80
C ASN A 2 1.40 -4.31 9.62
N ILE A 3 1.25 -3.85 8.37
CA ILE A 3 0.94 -2.45 8.03
C ILE A 3 -0.15 -2.42 6.97
N TYR A 4 -1.14 -1.55 7.15
CA TYR A 4 -2.13 -1.25 6.12
C TYR A 4 -1.62 -0.12 5.23
N VAL A 5 -1.48 -0.38 3.94
CA VAL A 5 -0.97 0.58 2.95
C VAL A 5 -2.11 1.15 2.14
N THR A 6 -2.31 2.45 2.23
CA THR A 6 -3.35 3.18 1.49
C THR A 6 -2.78 4.33 0.69
N SER A 7 -3.58 4.93 -0.17
CA SER A 7 -3.27 6.17 -0.89
C SER A 7 -4.54 7.00 -1.00
N ILE A 8 -4.42 8.20 -1.51
CA ILE A 8 -5.58 9.07 -1.77
C ILE A 8 -6.51 8.40 -2.80
N ASP A 9 -5.93 7.90 -3.90
CA ASP A 9 -6.67 7.28 -4.98
C ASP A 9 -5.83 6.20 -5.68
N ASN A 10 -6.35 5.65 -6.78
CA ASN A 10 -5.61 4.75 -7.65
C ASN A 10 -4.46 5.48 -8.35
N GLY A 11 -3.31 4.80 -8.51
CA GLY A 11 -2.14 5.39 -9.18
C GLY A 11 -1.11 6.05 -8.24
N GLY A 12 -1.37 6.13 -6.94
CA GLY A 12 -0.39 6.59 -5.93
C GLY A 12 0.87 5.73 -5.85
N GLY A 13 0.79 4.48 -6.32
CA GLY A 13 1.90 3.53 -6.33
C GLY A 13 1.95 2.61 -5.12
N LYS A 14 0.81 2.38 -4.46
CA LYS A 14 0.68 1.43 -3.34
C LYS A 14 1.40 0.12 -3.60
N THR A 15 1.09 -0.52 -4.73
CA THR A 15 1.65 -1.83 -5.10
C THR A 15 3.16 -1.81 -5.22
N VAL A 16 3.72 -0.76 -5.84
CA VAL A 16 5.18 -0.60 -5.99
C VAL A 16 5.86 -0.47 -4.63
N ILE A 17 5.30 0.34 -3.74
CA ILE A 17 5.85 0.56 -2.39
C ILE A 17 5.66 -0.68 -1.51
N SER A 18 4.46 -1.28 -1.49
CA SER A 18 4.20 -2.52 -0.73
C SER A 18 5.11 -3.66 -1.16
N ALA A 19 5.25 -3.86 -2.47
CA ALA A 19 6.13 -4.88 -3.05
C ALA A 19 7.60 -4.61 -2.74
N GLY A 20 8.03 -3.34 -2.86
CA GLY A 20 9.40 -2.93 -2.57
C GLY A 20 9.77 -3.11 -1.10
N ILE A 21 8.90 -2.68 -0.17
CA ILE A 21 9.11 -2.91 1.27
C ILE A 21 9.17 -4.41 1.58
N ALA A 22 8.26 -5.21 1.02
CA ALA A 22 8.27 -6.65 1.21
C ALA A 22 9.55 -7.30 0.66
N ALA A 23 10.03 -6.86 -0.53
CA ALA A 23 11.25 -7.37 -1.12
C ALA A 23 12.51 -6.99 -0.32
N VAL A 24 12.58 -5.77 0.23
CA VAL A 24 13.66 -5.38 1.15
C VAL A 24 13.64 -6.25 2.39
N MET A 25 12.48 -6.42 3.04
CA MET A 25 12.37 -7.28 4.24
C MET A 25 12.74 -8.73 3.94
N GLN A 26 12.34 -9.26 2.77
CA GLN A 26 12.72 -10.60 2.31
C GLN A 26 14.22 -10.71 2.10
N SER A 27 14.87 -9.72 1.47
CA SER A 27 16.32 -9.71 1.25
C SER A 27 17.12 -9.66 2.57
N LEU A 28 16.54 -9.05 3.60
CA LEU A 28 17.08 -9.05 4.97
C LEU A 28 16.82 -10.38 5.72
N GLY A 29 16.16 -11.37 5.09
CA GLY A 29 15.87 -12.68 5.66
C GLY A 29 14.66 -12.71 6.61
N TYR A 30 13.73 -11.76 6.49
CA TYR A 30 12.41 -11.83 7.11
C TYR A 30 11.41 -12.47 6.15
N LYS A 31 10.48 -13.26 6.66
CA LYS A 31 9.36 -13.78 5.87
C LYS A 31 8.37 -12.65 5.59
N ALA A 32 8.40 -12.11 4.37
CA ALA A 32 7.55 -11.00 3.98
C ALA A 32 6.32 -11.46 3.18
N GLY A 33 5.25 -10.69 3.26
CA GLY A 33 4.03 -10.91 2.49
C GLY A 33 3.37 -9.62 2.02
N VAL A 34 2.59 -9.73 0.95
CA VAL A 34 1.67 -8.70 0.46
C VAL A 34 0.28 -9.31 0.32
N TYR A 35 -0.65 -8.78 1.09
CA TYR A 35 -2.04 -9.16 1.08
C TYR A 35 -2.89 -8.06 0.49
N LYS A 36 -3.62 -8.35 -0.56
CA LYS A 36 -4.58 -7.42 -1.19
C LYS A 36 -6.00 -7.95 -0.97
N PRO A 37 -6.69 -7.54 0.10
CA PRO A 37 -8.01 -8.08 0.46
C PRO A 37 -9.00 -8.07 -0.69
N VAL A 38 -9.02 -6.98 -1.46
CA VAL A 38 -9.89 -6.83 -2.64
C VAL A 38 -9.05 -6.37 -3.83
N GLN A 39 -8.98 -7.18 -4.87
CA GLN A 39 -8.38 -6.84 -6.15
C GLN A 39 -9.45 -6.45 -7.16
N THR A 40 -9.38 -5.24 -7.71
CA THR A 40 -10.14 -4.83 -8.90
C THR A 40 -9.28 -4.93 -10.15
N GLY A 41 -9.88 -5.15 -11.31
CA GLY A 41 -9.17 -5.30 -12.57
C GLY A 41 -8.38 -6.61 -12.66
N ALA A 42 -8.85 -7.67 -12.02
CA ALA A 42 -8.30 -9.00 -12.16
C ALA A 42 -8.44 -9.51 -13.60
N ILE A 43 -7.40 -10.17 -14.09
CA ILE A 43 -7.36 -10.71 -15.45
C ILE A 43 -7.97 -12.10 -15.44
N ASP A 44 -9.03 -12.28 -16.23
CA ASP A 44 -9.67 -13.58 -16.43
C ASP A 44 -8.80 -14.47 -17.34
N LYS A 45 -8.36 -15.61 -16.81
CA LYS A 45 -7.62 -16.65 -17.52
C LYS A 45 -8.48 -17.88 -17.83
N GLY A 46 -9.80 -17.75 -17.72
CA GLY A 46 -10.79 -18.83 -17.93
C GLY A 46 -10.95 -19.71 -16.69
N MET A 47 -9.90 -20.39 -16.26
CA MET A 47 -9.93 -21.29 -15.09
C MET A 47 -9.70 -20.59 -13.75
N TYR A 48 -9.10 -19.41 -13.76
CA TYR A 48 -8.79 -18.61 -12.56
C TYR A 48 -8.67 -17.13 -12.90
N LEU A 49 -8.76 -16.30 -11.87
CA LEU A 49 -8.48 -14.88 -11.96
C LEU A 49 -7.04 -14.60 -11.52
N LEU A 50 -6.34 -13.75 -12.26
CA LEU A 50 -4.98 -13.32 -11.97
C LEU A 50 -5.00 -11.89 -11.42
N SER A 51 -4.37 -11.67 -10.29
CA SER A 51 -4.12 -10.33 -9.75
C SER A 51 -2.89 -9.70 -10.43
N PRO A 52 -3.03 -8.60 -11.19
CA PRO A 52 -1.87 -7.91 -11.77
C PRO A 52 -0.92 -7.40 -10.68
N ASP A 53 -1.46 -6.88 -9.58
CA ASP A 53 -0.67 -6.31 -8.49
C ASP A 53 0.17 -7.39 -7.78
N LEU A 54 -0.44 -8.52 -7.45
CA LEU A 54 0.28 -9.62 -6.81
C LEU A 54 1.25 -10.34 -7.77
N THR A 55 0.95 -10.33 -9.07
CA THR A 55 1.90 -10.78 -10.09
C THR A 55 3.15 -9.91 -10.10
N PHE A 56 2.99 -8.58 -10.02
CA PHE A 56 4.12 -7.67 -9.90
C PHE A 56 4.96 -7.96 -8.65
N VAL A 57 4.33 -8.22 -7.49
CA VAL A 57 5.04 -8.61 -6.26
C VAL A 57 5.88 -9.87 -6.50
N LYS A 58 5.30 -10.90 -7.11
CA LYS A 58 6.00 -12.16 -7.42
C LYS A 58 7.12 -12.02 -8.44
N MET A 59 7.05 -11.02 -9.32
CA MET A 59 8.14 -10.71 -10.26
C MET A 59 9.33 -10.06 -9.56
N LEU A 60 9.14 -9.32 -8.46
CA LEU A 60 10.24 -8.77 -7.67
C LEU A 60 10.93 -9.86 -6.86
N ASP A 61 10.18 -10.68 -6.15
CA ASP A 61 10.69 -11.84 -5.44
C ASP A 61 9.59 -12.91 -5.32
N SER A 62 9.85 -14.08 -5.89
CA SER A 62 8.91 -15.21 -5.89
C SER A 62 8.66 -15.80 -4.51
N HIS A 63 9.53 -15.55 -3.52
CA HIS A 63 9.39 -16.04 -2.15
C HIS A 63 8.43 -15.19 -1.29
N ILE A 64 8.12 -13.96 -1.69
CA ILE A 64 7.14 -13.13 -0.98
C ILE A 64 5.78 -13.83 -0.99
N THR A 65 5.19 -14.01 0.19
CA THR A 65 3.83 -14.56 0.31
C THR A 65 2.81 -13.58 -0.26
N THR A 66 1.92 -14.04 -1.14
CA THR A 66 0.88 -13.20 -1.74
C THR A 66 -0.50 -13.82 -1.61
N HIS A 67 -1.53 -13.01 -1.35
CA HIS A 67 -2.91 -13.46 -1.28
C HIS A 67 -3.90 -12.33 -1.62
N SER A 68 -5.06 -12.70 -2.15
CA SER A 68 -6.22 -11.81 -2.30
C SER A 68 -7.49 -12.61 -1.99
N SER A 69 -8.34 -12.08 -1.08
CA SER A 69 -9.59 -12.74 -0.71
C SER A 69 -10.65 -12.61 -1.78
N PHE A 70 -10.73 -11.44 -2.42
CA PHE A 70 -11.72 -11.14 -3.45
C PHE A 70 -11.05 -10.57 -4.68
N MET A 71 -11.31 -11.18 -5.84
CA MET A 71 -10.83 -10.72 -7.14
C MET A 71 -12.02 -10.35 -8.02
N LEU A 72 -12.05 -9.09 -8.46
CA LEU A 72 -13.08 -8.51 -9.29
C LEU A 72 -12.50 -8.16 -10.66
N LYS A 73 -13.18 -8.54 -11.75
CA LYS A 73 -12.69 -8.33 -13.13
C LYS A 73 -12.70 -6.87 -13.53
N SER A 74 -13.73 -6.14 -13.15
CA SER A 74 -13.82 -4.70 -13.45
C SER A 74 -12.88 -3.87 -12.58
N LYS A 75 -12.39 -2.74 -13.13
CA LYS A 75 -11.58 -1.74 -12.43
C LYS A 75 -12.42 -0.68 -11.70
N ALA A 76 -13.75 -0.76 -11.81
CA ALA A 76 -14.65 0.20 -11.16
C ALA A 76 -14.68 0.02 -9.64
N ILE A 77 -15.45 0.87 -8.96
CA ILE A 77 -15.62 0.84 -7.51
C ILE A 77 -16.09 -0.55 -7.06
N PRO A 78 -15.43 -1.20 -6.07
CA PRO A 78 -15.74 -2.56 -5.64
C PRO A 78 -17.21 -2.80 -5.35
N ALA A 79 -17.87 -1.88 -4.64
CA ALA A 79 -19.30 -2.02 -4.30
C ALA A 79 -20.23 -2.20 -5.51
N GLU A 80 -19.93 -1.51 -6.61
CA GLU A 80 -20.69 -1.63 -7.86
C GLU A 80 -20.32 -2.89 -8.63
N VAL A 81 -19.04 -3.23 -8.67
CA VAL A 81 -18.54 -4.44 -9.33
C VAL A 81 -19.08 -5.70 -8.66
N CYS A 82 -19.08 -5.73 -7.33
CA CYS A 82 -19.65 -6.84 -6.56
C CYS A 82 -21.09 -7.14 -6.93
N LYS A 83 -21.90 -6.09 -7.12
CA LYS A 83 -23.29 -6.23 -7.52
C LYS A 83 -23.43 -6.86 -8.92
N SER A 84 -22.61 -6.42 -9.87
CA SER A 84 -22.67 -6.91 -11.27
C SER A 84 -22.04 -8.30 -11.45
N GLU A 85 -21.04 -8.66 -10.64
CA GLU A 85 -20.33 -9.94 -10.71
C GLU A 85 -20.89 -10.99 -9.73
N GLY A 86 -21.90 -10.65 -8.92
CA GLY A 86 -22.50 -11.56 -7.93
C GLY A 86 -21.55 -11.91 -6.77
N VAL A 87 -20.56 -11.08 -6.51
CA VAL A 87 -19.59 -11.26 -5.41
C VAL A 87 -20.10 -10.54 -4.16
N ASN A 88 -19.96 -11.17 -3.01
CA ASN A 88 -20.26 -10.56 -1.72
C ASN A 88 -18.97 -10.42 -0.87
N ILE A 89 -18.45 -9.22 -0.75
CA ILE A 89 -17.29 -8.95 0.11
C ILE A 89 -17.73 -9.01 1.57
N ASN A 90 -17.24 -10.04 2.26
CA ASN A 90 -17.48 -10.26 3.69
C ASN A 90 -16.19 -9.96 4.49
N ILE A 91 -16.28 -9.08 5.48
CA ILE A 91 -15.14 -8.69 6.30
C ILE A 91 -14.56 -9.87 7.10
N ASN A 92 -15.39 -10.83 7.50
CA ASN A 92 -14.93 -11.99 8.26
C ASN A 92 -13.99 -12.88 7.43
N ASP A 93 -14.21 -13.00 6.13
CA ASP A 93 -13.31 -13.74 5.23
C ASP A 93 -11.95 -13.05 5.15
N ILE A 94 -11.95 -11.70 5.07
CA ILE A 94 -10.73 -10.88 5.09
C ILE A 94 -9.97 -11.06 6.42
N ILE A 95 -10.68 -11.03 7.55
CA ILE A 95 -10.09 -11.22 8.89
C ILE A 95 -9.47 -12.62 9.02
N ASN A 96 -10.16 -13.66 8.54
CA ASN A 96 -9.68 -15.04 8.57
C ASN A 96 -8.41 -15.20 7.72
N ASP A 97 -8.42 -14.71 6.48
CA ASP A 97 -7.26 -14.76 5.60
C ASP A 97 -6.06 -13.99 6.17
N TYR A 98 -6.32 -12.79 6.71
CA TYR A 98 -5.29 -12.01 7.38
C TYR A 98 -4.69 -12.78 8.58
N SER A 99 -5.52 -13.43 9.40
CA SER A 99 -5.05 -14.21 10.55
C SER A 99 -4.12 -15.35 10.12
N ILE A 100 -4.47 -16.06 9.05
CA ILE A 100 -3.65 -17.14 8.49
C ILE A 100 -2.32 -16.60 7.94
N LEU A 101 -2.36 -15.48 7.21
CA LEU A 101 -1.17 -14.88 6.60
C LEU A 101 -0.22 -14.31 7.66
N SER A 102 -0.76 -13.62 8.67
CA SER A 102 0.03 -13.01 9.74
C SER A 102 0.79 -14.04 10.61
N GLN A 103 0.32 -15.29 10.65
CA GLN A 103 1.04 -16.38 11.33
C GLN A 103 2.19 -16.96 10.48
N LYS A 104 2.15 -16.76 9.16
CA LYS A 104 3.13 -17.30 8.20
C LYS A 104 4.24 -16.30 7.85
N THR A 105 4.06 -15.03 8.21
CA THR A 105 4.96 -13.93 7.83
C THR A 105 5.44 -13.15 9.06
N ASP A 106 6.67 -12.67 9.02
CA ASP A 106 7.21 -11.75 10.03
C ASP A 106 6.70 -10.32 9.80
N THR A 107 6.42 -9.98 8.53
CA THR A 107 5.81 -8.71 8.10
C THR A 107 4.84 -8.92 6.96
N LEU A 108 3.70 -8.24 7.03
CA LEU A 108 2.65 -8.30 6.01
C LEU A 108 2.18 -6.89 5.64
N MET A 109 2.36 -6.54 4.37
CA MET A 109 1.79 -5.32 3.79
C MET A 109 0.35 -5.63 3.34
N VAL A 110 -0.65 -5.04 3.99
CA VAL A 110 -2.06 -5.18 3.63
C VAL A 110 -2.43 -4.00 2.74
N GLU A 111 -2.59 -4.24 1.44
CA GLU A 111 -2.76 -3.19 0.44
C GLU A 111 -4.22 -2.84 0.20
N ALA A 112 -4.58 -1.58 0.37
CA ALA A 112 -5.91 -1.05 0.09
C ALA A 112 -6.26 -1.09 -1.41
N THR A 113 -7.56 -1.13 -1.67
CA THR A 113 -8.13 -0.84 -2.98
C THR A 113 -8.68 0.58 -2.97
N GLY A 114 -7.98 1.51 -3.63
CA GLY A 114 -8.30 2.94 -3.59
C GLY A 114 -7.87 3.63 -2.29
N GLY A 115 -8.58 4.70 -1.90
CA GLY A 115 -8.41 5.42 -0.65
C GLY A 115 -9.28 4.88 0.48
N LEU A 116 -9.23 5.52 1.65
CA LEU A 116 -9.95 5.06 2.86
C LEU A 116 -11.47 5.04 2.68
N MET A 117 -12.02 6.00 1.96
CA MET A 117 -13.47 6.10 1.71
C MET A 117 -13.95 5.27 0.51
N THR A 118 -13.10 4.42 -0.08
CA THR A 118 -13.53 3.53 -1.16
C THR A 118 -14.57 2.53 -0.64
N PRO A 119 -15.80 2.51 -1.19
CA PRO A 119 -16.82 1.57 -0.78
C PRO A 119 -16.53 0.16 -1.33
N LEU A 120 -16.40 -0.80 -0.43
CA LEU A 120 -16.21 -2.22 -0.75
C LEU A 120 -17.54 -2.94 -0.92
N ASN A 121 -18.55 -2.55 -0.16
CA ASN A 121 -19.95 -2.91 -0.31
C ASN A 121 -20.84 -1.78 0.24
N LYS A 122 -22.15 -2.00 0.38
CA LYS A 122 -23.12 -0.98 0.85
C LYS A 122 -22.81 -0.41 2.25
N ARG A 123 -22.09 -1.14 3.11
CA ARG A 123 -21.83 -0.76 4.51
C ARG A 123 -20.34 -0.80 4.87
N LEU A 124 -19.53 -1.44 4.05
CA LEU A 124 -18.10 -1.64 4.28
C LEU A 124 -17.31 -0.70 3.39
N PHE A 125 -16.48 0.15 3.99
CA PHE A 125 -15.51 1.00 3.33
C PHE A 125 -14.08 0.52 3.62
N SER A 126 -13.14 0.95 2.82
CA SER A 126 -11.73 0.54 2.91
C SER A 126 -11.14 0.81 4.31
N TYR A 127 -11.51 1.91 4.98
CA TYR A 127 -11.02 2.27 6.32
C TYR A 127 -11.44 1.30 7.43
N HIS A 128 -12.52 0.54 7.23
CA HIS A 128 -12.92 -0.48 8.22
C HIS A 128 -11.88 -1.62 8.32
N LEU A 129 -11.10 -1.86 7.25
CA LEU A 129 -10.12 -2.94 7.25
C LEU A 129 -9.00 -2.69 8.27
N PRO A 130 -8.27 -1.55 8.24
CA PRO A 130 -7.25 -1.29 9.26
C PRO A 130 -7.85 -1.15 10.67
N MET A 131 -9.09 -0.69 10.80
CA MET A 131 -9.78 -0.61 12.09
C MET A 131 -10.04 -2.00 12.69
N GLU A 132 -10.64 -2.91 11.93
CA GLU A 132 -10.94 -4.28 12.38
C GLU A 132 -9.68 -5.15 12.55
N LEU A 133 -8.72 -5.00 11.65
CA LEU A 133 -7.43 -5.72 11.72
C LEU A 133 -6.46 -5.08 12.73
N LYS A 134 -6.79 -3.96 13.32
CA LYS A 134 -5.96 -3.17 14.25
C LYS A 134 -4.58 -2.87 13.67
N LEU A 135 -4.54 -2.48 12.40
CA LEU A 135 -3.31 -2.20 11.68
C LEU A 135 -2.99 -0.71 11.70
N PRO A 136 -1.72 -0.37 11.88
CA PRO A 136 -1.26 0.98 11.61
C PRO A 136 -1.33 1.26 10.10
N VAL A 137 -1.60 2.53 9.74
CA VAL A 137 -1.84 2.98 8.37
C VAL A 137 -0.64 3.76 7.85
N LEU A 138 -0.13 3.34 6.72
CA LEU A 138 0.90 4.02 5.94
C LEU A 138 0.27 4.62 4.68
N PHE A 139 0.37 5.93 4.52
CA PHE A 139 -0.11 6.61 3.31
C PHE A 139 0.96 6.64 2.23
N ILE A 140 0.56 6.36 0.99
CA ILE A 140 1.38 6.56 -0.21
C ILE A 140 0.77 7.70 -1.02
N VAL A 141 1.54 8.75 -1.24
CA VAL A 141 1.09 9.96 -1.94
C VAL A 141 1.96 10.22 -3.16
N ASN A 142 1.34 10.55 -4.28
CA ASN A 142 2.03 10.95 -5.49
C ASN A 142 1.74 12.44 -5.78
N PRO A 143 2.68 13.35 -5.51
CA PRO A 143 2.44 14.79 -5.63
C PRO A 143 2.18 15.28 -7.05
N SER A 144 2.39 14.43 -8.08
CA SER A 144 2.01 14.76 -9.46
C SER A 144 0.52 14.54 -9.75
N ASN A 145 -0.15 13.73 -8.96
CA ASN A 145 -1.57 13.39 -9.12
C ASN A 145 -2.42 13.88 -7.94
N ASP A 146 -1.80 13.98 -6.76
CA ASP A 146 -2.47 14.23 -5.50
C ASP A 146 -2.17 15.65 -5.03
N SER A 147 -3.21 16.39 -4.65
CA SER A 147 -3.03 17.70 -4.00
C SER A 147 -2.88 17.52 -2.47
N VAL A 148 -2.29 18.52 -1.83
CA VAL A 148 -2.23 18.61 -0.36
C VAL A 148 -3.63 18.52 0.26
N ASN A 149 -4.64 19.17 -0.35
CA ASN A 149 -6.01 19.15 0.15
C ASN A 149 -6.61 17.73 0.14
N HIS A 150 -6.36 16.95 -0.92
CA HIS A 150 -6.82 15.56 -0.98
C HIS A 150 -6.18 14.71 0.13
N TYR A 151 -4.88 14.88 0.34
CA TYR A 151 -4.19 14.18 1.42
C TYR A 151 -4.73 14.56 2.81
N LEU A 152 -4.92 15.86 3.07
CA LEU A 152 -5.46 16.32 4.36
C LEU A 152 -6.88 15.81 4.61
N ASN A 153 -7.71 15.68 3.57
CA ASN A 153 -9.04 15.08 3.68
C ASN A 153 -8.98 13.58 4.01
N GLU A 154 -8.12 12.81 3.35
CA GLU A 154 -7.90 11.39 3.66
C GLU A 154 -7.37 11.21 5.08
N LEU A 155 -6.44 12.08 5.50
CA LEU A 155 -5.92 12.07 6.87
C LEU A 155 -6.99 12.41 7.91
N ASN A 156 -7.88 13.37 7.60
CA ASN A 156 -9.01 13.69 8.47
C ASN A 156 -9.96 12.48 8.60
N THR A 157 -10.19 11.75 7.52
CA THR A 157 -10.93 10.48 7.56
C THR A 157 -10.25 9.47 8.49
N ALA A 158 -8.93 9.31 8.38
CA ALA A 158 -8.18 8.42 9.26
C ALA A 158 -8.28 8.83 10.74
N LYS A 159 -8.15 10.13 11.04
CA LYS A 159 -8.28 10.68 12.39
C LYS A 159 -9.70 10.47 12.95
N THR A 160 -10.74 10.74 12.15
CA THR A 160 -12.14 10.56 12.56
C THR A 160 -12.46 9.09 12.84
N ALA A 161 -11.86 8.17 12.09
CA ALA A 161 -11.97 6.73 12.31
C ALA A 161 -11.03 6.18 13.39
N ASN A 162 -10.31 7.04 14.13
CA ASN A 162 -9.32 6.68 15.15
C ASN A 162 -8.25 5.69 14.65
N LEU A 163 -7.85 5.80 13.38
CA LEU A 163 -6.79 4.97 12.83
C LEU A 163 -5.41 5.44 13.31
N ASN A 164 -4.55 4.48 13.59
CA ASN A 164 -3.15 4.76 13.95
C ASN A 164 -2.34 5.05 12.68
N VAL A 165 -2.15 6.34 12.35
CA VAL A 165 -1.36 6.76 11.20
C VAL A 165 0.14 6.70 11.53
N LEU A 166 0.90 5.90 10.78
CA LEU A 166 2.37 5.80 10.91
C LEU A 166 3.06 7.04 10.35
N GLY A 167 2.69 7.40 9.15
CA GLY A 167 3.31 8.44 8.37
C GLY A 167 2.93 8.37 6.91
N VAL A 168 3.67 9.10 6.08
CA VAL A 168 3.49 9.14 4.64
C VAL A 168 4.78 8.84 3.89
N ILE A 169 4.69 8.08 2.80
CA ILE A 169 5.75 7.94 1.81
C ILE A 169 5.31 8.72 0.57
N ILE A 170 6.16 9.64 0.14
CA ILE A 170 5.94 10.41 -1.09
C ILE A 170 6.61 9.65 -2.23
N ASN A 171 5.80 9.12 -3.11
CA ASN A 171 6.21 8.35 -4.28
C ASN A 171 6.27 9.23 -5.52
N LYS A 172 7.12 8.89 -6.47
CA LYS A 172 7.37 9.64 -7.71
C LYS A 172 7.81 11.09 -7.46
N PHE A 173 8.48 11.33 -6.35
CA PHE A 173 9.00 12.63 -5.99
C PHE A 173 10.14 13.06 -6.93
N SER A 174 10.18 14.35 -7.28
CA SER A 174 11.26 14.92 -8.08
C SER A 174 11.72 16.25 -7.49
N VAL A 175 12.94 16.27 -6.99
CA VAL A 175 13.60 17.52 -6.54
C VAL A 175 13.85 18.50 -7.69
N TYR A 176 13.87 18.00 -8.93
CA TYR A 176 14.07 18.77 -10.15
C TYR A 176 12.76 19.20 -10.81
N SER A 177 11.61 18.95 -10.17
CA SER A 177 10.33 19.41 -10.70
C SER A 177 10.34 20.92 -10.86
N GLU A 178 9.82 21.43 -11.96
CA GLU A 178 9.59 22.87 -12.14
C GLU A 178 8.38 23.37 -11.33
N ASN A 179 7.49 22.45 -10.92
CA ASN A 179 6.34 22.77 -10.10
C ASN A 179 6.76 22.97 -8.63
N PRO A 180 6.62 24.22 -8.08
CA PRO A 180 6.98 24.51 -6.69
C PRO A 180 6.19 23.68 -5.68
N GLU A 181 4.93 23.32 -5.96
CA GLU A 181 4.09 22.51 -5.07
C GLU A 181 4.69 21.13 -4.85
N ILE A 182 5.27 20.50 -5.88
CA ILE A 182 5.92 19.19 -5.76
C ILE A 182 7.15 19.30 -4.85
N LYS A 183 7.96 20.35 -5.03
CA LYS A 183 9.17 20.55 -4.21
C LYS A 183 8.86 20.76 -2.74
N THR A 184 7.81 21.51 -2.44
CA THR A 184 7.42 21.88 -1.08
C THR A 184 6.46 20.86 -0.43
N PHE A 185 5.96 19.89 -1.21
CA PHE A 185 4.97 18.93 -0.75
C PHE A 185 5.36 18.23 0.57
N PRO A 186 6.60 17.69 0.74
CA PRO A 186 7.00 17.05 1.99
C PRO A 186 6.88 17.98 3.20
N SER A 187 7.42 19.18 3.10
CA SER A 187 7.40 20.15 4.20
C SER A 187 6.00 20.67 4.54
N ILE A 188 5.13 20.79 3.52
CA ILE A 188 3.73 21.19 3.73
C ILE A 188 2.98 20.06 4.47
N ILE A 189 3.18 18.80 4.06
CA ILE A 189 2.57 17.66 4.73
C ILE A 189 2.91 17.66 6.22
N GLU A 190 4.20 17.71 6.57
CA GLU A 190 4.63 17.70 7.97
C GLU A 190 4.09 18.91 8.75
N LYS A 191 4.16 20.10 8.15
CA LYS A 191 3.75 21.34 8.81
C LYS A 191 2.25 21.39 9.14
N TYR A 192 1.39 20.87 8.26
CA TYR A 192 -0.06 21.03 8.38
C TYR A 192 -0.82 19.76 8.79
N SER A 193 -0.13 18.61 8.89
CA SER A 193 -0.80 17.36 9.26
C SER A 193 -0.31 16.75 10.57
N ASP A 194 0.80 17.18 11.12
CA ASP A 194 1.52 16.56 12.25
C ASP A 194 1.88 15.08 11.96
N VAL A 195 1.97 14.71 10.68
CA VAL A 195 2.32 13.36 10.24
C VAL A 195 3.69 13.38 9.57
N LYS A 196 4.57 12.50 10.01
CA LYS A 196 5.95 12.41 9.52
C LYS A 196 6.01 11.90 8.08
N VAL A 197 6.89 12.49 7.27
CA VAL A 197 7.31 11.94 5.98
C VAL A 197 8.37 10.88 6.24
N LEU A 198 8.01 9.61 6.00
CA LEU A 198 8.85 8.43 6.27
C LEU A 198 9.67 8.00 5.06
N GLY A 199 9.46 8.61 3.92
CA GLY A 199 10.25 8.30 2.73
C GLY A 199 9.92 9.15 1.53
N LEU A 200 10.93 9.30 0.67
CA LEU A 200 10.86 9.97 -0.63
C LEU A 200 11.38 9.02 -1.70
N ILE A 201 10.49 8.55 -2.56
CA ILE A 201 10.81 7.62 -3.65
C ILE A 201 10.78 8.35 -4.98
N ARG A 202 11.88 8.28 -5.71
CA ARG A 202 12.03 8.95 -7.01
C ARG A 202 11.10 8.34 -8.06
N ASN A 203 10.79 9.15 -9.07
CA ASN A 203 10.06 8.66 -10.23
C ASN A 203 10.99 7.84 -11.13
N PHE A 204 10.67 6.57 -11.32
CA PHE A 204 11.37 5.71 -12.27
C PHE A 204 10.88 6.00 -13.69
N LYS A 205 11.80 6.40 -14.58
CA LYS A 205 11.51 6.58 -16.00
C LYS A 205 11.70 5.23 -16.71
N GLY A 206 10.66 4.73 -17.38
CA GLY A 206 10.71 3.53 -18.20
C GLY A 206 9.71 2.44 -17.81
N ASN A 207 9.38 1.56 -18.76
CA ASN A 207 8.38 0.50 -18.61
C ASN A 207 8.90 -0.75 -17.88
N SER A 208 10.20 -0.82 -17.56
CA SER A 208 10.81 -1.93 -16.84
C SER A 208 11.80 -1.39 -15.80
N VAL A 209 11.35 -1.30 -14.55
CA VAL A 209 12.26 -1.07 -13.44
C VAL A 209 12.98 -2.38 -13.15
N GLN A 210 14.33 -2.39 -13.28
CA GLN A 210 15.10 -3.56 -12.84
C GLN A 210 14.86 -3.77 -11.34
N THR A 211 14.57 -5.00 -10.95
CA THR A 211 14.24 -5.37 -9.55
C THR A 211 15.24 -4.80 -8.55
N ASN A 212 16.55 -4.94 -8.81
CA ASN A 212 17.59 -4.44 -7.91
C ASN A 212 17.57 -2.91 -7.77
N VAL A 213 17.23 -2.18 -8.85
CA VAL A 213 17.14 -0.71 -8.81
C VAL A 213 15.97 -0.29 -7.92
N LEU A 214 14.83 -0.95 -8.04
CA LEU A 214 13.67 -0.67 -7.19
C LEU A 214 13.96 -0.99 -5.72
N ILE A 215 14.52 -2.15 -5.43
CA ILE A 215 14.85 -2.57 -4.05
C ILE A 215 15.82 -1.56 -3.41
N ASN A 216 16.88 -1.17 -4.12
CA ASN A 216 17.85 -0.20 -3.62
C ASN A 216 17.22 1.19 -3.41
N GLU A 217 16.34 1.64 -4.29
CA GLU A 217 15.65 2.92 -4.11
C GLU A 217 14.71 2.90 -2.89
N ILE A 218 13.98 1.81 -2.69
CA ILE A 218 13.11 1.61 -1.53
C ILE A 218 13.95 1.56 -0.24
N LEU A 219 15.05 0.80 -0.25
CA LEU A 219 15.94 0.66 0.91
C LEU A 219 16.56 2.00 1.33
N ASN A 220 16.97 2.82 0.37
CA ASN A 220 17.62 4.11 0.64
C ASN A 220 16.62 5.26 0.81
N GLY A 221 15.43 5.15 0.25
CA GLY A 221 14.42 6.21 0.23
C GLY A 221 13.40 6.15 1.36
N ILE A 222 13.37 5.07 2.15
CA ILE A 222 12.41 4.87 3.25
C ILE A 222 13.15 4.68 4.57
N ASP A 223 12.69 5.36 5.61
CA ASP A 223 13.11 5.12 6.99
C ASP A 223 12.41 3.87 7.54
N PHE A 224 13.03 2.70 7.36
CA PHE A 224 12.46 1.42 7.76
C PHE A 224 12.25 1.31 9.26
N GLU A 225 13.15 1.86 10.09
CA GLU A 225 13.02 1.77 11.55
C GLU A 225 11.82 2.59 12.05
N ASP A 226 11.60 3.75 11.47
CA ASP A 226 10.42 4.56 11.78
C ASP A 226 9.12 3.96 11.22
N VAL A 227 9.14 3.39 10.00
CA VAL A 227 7.98 2.70 9.42
C VAL A 227 7.55 1.53 10.30
N PHE A 228 8.51 0.72 10.76
CA PHE A 228 8.22 -0.44 11.60
C PHE A 228 8.18 -0.09 13.10
N ARG A 229 8.53 1.15 13.50
CA ARG A 229 8.63 1.62 14.88
C ARG A 229 9.48 0.70 15.76
N MET A 230 10.54 0.16 15.20
CA MET A 230 11.46 -0.76 15.88
C MET A 230 12.81 -0.78 15.17
N LYS A 231 13.86 -1.11 15.90
CA LYS A 231 15.16 -1.41 15.29
C LYS A 231 15.04 -2.65 14.41
N ILE A 232 15.69 -2.61 13.26
CA ILE A 232 15.79 -3.73 12.32
C ILE A 232 17.24 -4.20 12.32
N PRO A 233 17.65 -5.13 13.22
CA PRO A 233 19.05 -5.50 13.40
C PRO A 233 19.72 -5.96 12.11
N LYS A 234 18.98 -6.66 11.26
CA LYS A 234 19.48 -7.17 9.96
C LYS A 234 19.74 -6.06 8.94
N LEU A 235 19.18 -4.85 9.12
CA LEU A 235 19.44 -3.70 8.24
C LEU A 235 20.87 -3.17 8.41
N HIS A 236 21.47 -3.35 9.59
CA HIS A 236 22.79 -2.85 9.96
C HIS A 236 23.90 -3.91 9.88
N SER A 237 23.58 -5.09 9.37
CA SER A 237 24.53 -6.23 9.29
C SER A 237 25.23 -6.36 7.92
N PHE A 238 25.20 -5.32 7.10
CA PHE A 238 25.86 -5.25 5.78
C PHE A 238 27.05 -4.31 5.80
#